data_4f89039d343464ed64832d606043ca61
#
_entry.id   4f89039d343464ed64832d606043ca61
#
_cell.length_a   1.000
_cell.length_b   1.000
_cell.length_c   1.000
_cell.angle_alpha   90.00
_cell.angle_beta   90.00
_cell.angle_gamma   90.00
#
_symmetry.space_group_name_H-M   'P 1'
#
loop_
_entity.id
_entity.type
_entity.pdbx_description
1 polymer ?
#
loop_
_entity_poly.entity_id
_entity_poly.type
_entity_poly.pdbx_seq_one_letter_code
_entity_poly.pdbx_strand_id
1 'polypeptide(L)'
;MTLIKKIKDKKVNFEFNKEYIKVVTDKISNNDATFITNSFKEMHPADAADIIEHLSQNDRENLIKLNNFKIDPEVFIELNESVQTEIIKYLSSDAIVRILKNLESDDAIAILENVDEKNKNSILSLLPPKDRFALLEGLSYPEDSAARIMQREFIAIPSNWSVGQTIDYLRENKDLPEQFLEIYIVDENFKPIGAVPSSKVLRTPRAVSYTHLTLPTIYSV
;
A
#
# COMPACT_ATOMS: atom_id res chain seq x y z
N MET A 1 -13.01 -3.50 30.73
CA MET A 1 -11.81 -4.38 30.76
C MET A 1 -12.09 -5.86 30.47
N THR A 2 -13.33 -6.31 30.38
CA THR A 2 -13.68 -7.73 30.33
C THR A 2 -13.95 -8.30 28.91
N LEU A 3 -14.41 -7.51 27.96
CA LEU A 3 -14.70 -7.99 26.58
C LEU A 3 -13.43 -8.15 25.72
N ILE A 4 -12.52 -7.18 25.77
CA ILE A 4 -11.26 -7.23 25.00
C ILE A 4 -10.36 -8.38 25.49
N LYS A 5 -10.37 -8.69 26.79
CA LYS A 5 -9.61 -9.81 27.36
C LYS A 5 -10.18 -11.18 26.94
N LYS A 6 -11.49 -11.29 26.76
CA LYS A 6 -12.15 -12.52 26.27
C LYS A 6 -11.89 -12.80 24.78
N ILE A 7 -11.56 -11.76 24.00
CA ILE A 7 -11.25 -11.87 22.59
C ILE A 7 -9.79 -12.33 22.38
N LYS A 8 -8.84 -11.94 23.27
CA LYS A 8 -7.42 -12.37 23.21
C LYS A 8 -7.20 -13.87 23.55
N ASP A 9 -8.08 -14.52 24.29
CA ASP A 9 -7.87 -15.91 24.78
C ASP A 9 -8.47 -17.01 23.87
N LYS A 10 -9.12 -16.65 22.80
CA LYS A 10 -9.51 -17.60 21.76
C LYS A 10 -8.81 -17.23 20.47
N LYS A 11 -8.11 -18.18 19.85
CA LYS A 11 -7.93 -18.23 18.39
C LYS A 11 -9.33 -18.30 17.77
N VAL A 12 -10.05 -17.20 17.80
CA VAL A 12 -11.38 -17.06 17.23
C VAL A 12 -11.15 -16.68 15.77
N ASN A 13 -11.50 -17.59 14.85
CA ASN A 13 -12.08 -17.13 13.61
C ASN A 13 -13.02 -16.00 13.99
N PHE A 14 -12.71 -14.79 13.55
CA PHE A 14 -13.60 -13.64 13.69
C PHE A 14 -14.83 -13.92 12.83
N GLU A 15 -15.75 -14.75 13.33
CA GLU A 15 -17.13 -14.62 12.92
C GLU A 15 -17.53 -13.21 13.33
N PHE A 16 -17.77 -12.37 12.37
CA PHE A 16 -18.16 -10.98 12.48
C PHE A 16 -19.22 -10.83 13.57
N ASN A 17 -18.81 -10.41 14.76
CA ASN A 17 -19.72 -10.30 15.88
C ASN A 17 -20.52 -9.00 15.70
N LYS A 18 -21.75 -9.11 15.19
CA LYS A 18 -22.71 -8.00 15.07
C LYS A 18 -22.82 -7.16 16.34
N GLU A 19 -22.53 -7.76 17.52
CA GLU A 19 -22.51 -7.07 18.80
C GLU A 19 -21.33 -6.07 18.87
N TYR A 20 -20.17 -6.43 18.31
CA TYR A 20 -19.02 -5.53 18.34
C TYR A 20 -19.22 -4.31 17.43
N ILE A 21 -19.81 -4.50 16.24
CA ILE A 21 -20.17 -3.38 15.35
C ILE A 21 -21.11 -2.41 16.06
N LYS A 22 -22.12 -2.91 16.79
CA LYS A 22 -23.01 -2.05 17.59
C LYS A 22 -22.25 -1.25 18.65
N VAL A 23 -21.30 -1.89 19.35
CA VAL A 23 -20.47 -1.19 20.33
C VAL A 23 -19.65 -0.09 19.66
N VAL A 24 -19.04 -0.37 18.52
CA VAL A 24 -18.26 0.64 17.75
C VAL A 24 -19.18 1.78 17.32
N THR A 25 -20.34 1.48 16.75
CA THR A 25 -21.35 2.51 16.35
C THR A 25 -21.77 3.38 17.53
N ASP A 26 -22.09 2.78 18.68
CA ASP A 26 -22.45 3.53 19.88
C ASP A 26 -21.29 4.42 20.37
N LYS A 27 -20.07 3.94 20.30
CA LYS A 27 -18.89 4.71 20.69
C LYS A 27 -18.59 5.87 19.73
N ILE A 28 -18.78 5.67 18.43
CA ILE A 28 -18.70 6.75 17.43
C ILE A 28 -19.76 7.82 17.74
N SER A 29 -21.01 7.41 17.96
CA SER A 29 -22.12 8.32 18.27
C SER A 29 -21.91 9.12 19.56
N ASN A 30 -21.23 8.54 20.53
CA ASN A 30 -20.88 9.19 21.80
C ASN A 30 -19.55 9.98 21.75
N ASN A 31 -18.90 10.12 20.58
CA ASN A 31 -17.61 10.78 20.40
C ASN A 31 -16.49 10.22 21.30
N ASP A 32 -16.52 8.90 21.62
CA ASP A 32 -15.48 8.24 22.42
C ASP A 32 -14.25 7.92 21.55
N ALA A 33 -13.55 8.98 21.12
CA ALA A 33 -12.37 8.87 20.27
C ALA A 33 -11.24 8.03 20.91
N THR A 34 -11.14 8.04 22.23
CA THR A 34 -10.10 7.27 22.95
C THR A 34 -10.34 5.78 22.82
N PHE A 35 -11.59 5.33 23.02
CA PHE A 35 -11.94 3.94 22.86
C PHE A 35 -11.68 3.48 21.40
N ILE A 36 -12.18 4.25 20.43
CA ILE A 36 -12.04 3.93 19.01
C ILE A 36 -10.56 3.84 18.61
N THR A 37 -9.75 4.86 18.91
CA THR A 37 -8.33 4.88 18.54
C THR A 37 -7.56 3.69 19.14
N ASN A 38 -7.80 3.38 20.43
CA ASN A 38 -7.12 2.25 21.06
C ASN A 38 -7.57 0.90 20.50
N SER A 39 -8.87 0.75 20.22
CA SER A 39 -9.43 -0.48 19.66
C SER A 39 -8.87 -0.76 18.27
N PHE A 40 -8.87 0.23 17.39
CA PHE A 40 -8.36 0.08 16.03
C PHE A 40 -6.84 -0.15 15.99
N LYS A 41 -6.08 0.50 16.87
CA LYS A 41 -4.63 0.30 16.97
C LYS A 41 -4.22 -1.12 17.40
N GLU A 42 -5.08 -1.83 18.12
CA GLU A 42 -4.80 -3.19 18.59
C GLU A 42 -5.28 -4.28 17.61
N MET A 43 -6.01 -3.91 16.56
CA MET A 43 -6.57 -4.84 15.58
C MET A 43 -5.59 -5.11 14.43
N HIS A 44 -5.77 -6.27 13.78
CA HIS A 44 -5.16 -6.49 12.47
C HIS A 44 -5.80 -5.54 11.43
N PRO A 45 -5.03 -4.98 10.47
CA PRO A 45 -5.58 -4.05 9.47
C PRO A 45 -6.83 -4.56 8.75
N ALA A 46 -6.83 -5.81 8.30
CA ALA A 46 -7.99 -6.43 7.64
C ALA A 46 -9.24 -6.47 8.54
N ASP A 47 -9.10 -6.80 9.83
CA ASP A 47 -10.22 -6.82 10.76
C ASP A 47 -10.79 -5.42 11.00
N ALA A 48 -9.92 -4.42 11.07
CA ALA A 48 -10.31 -3.01 11.21
C ALA A 48 -11.03 -2.51 9.94
N ALA A 49 -10.55 -2.89 8.76
CA ALA A 49 -11.19 -2.59 7.48
C ALA A 49 -12.59 -3.20 7.39
N ASP A 50 -12.72 -4.48 7.74
CA ASP A 50 -14.00 -5.18 7.79
C ASP A 50 -15.04 -4.46 8.69
N ILE A 51 -14.61 -3.97 9.85
CA ILE A 51 -15.50 -3.19 10.74
C ILE A 51 -15.94 -1.91 10.04
N ILE A 52 -15.03 -1.15 9.44
CA ILE A 52 -15.34 0.10 8.73
C ILE A 52 -16.32 -0.16 7.59
N GLU A 53 -16.15 -1.23 6.84
CA GLU A 53 -17.05 -1.61 5.75
C GLU A 53 -18.47 -1.89 6.19
N HIS A 54 -18.63 -2.47 7.39
CA HIS A 54 -19.94 -2.78 7.97
C HIS A 54 -20.63 -1.59 8.65
N LEU A 55 -19.92 -0.48 8.85
CA LEU A 55 -20.55 0.76 9.34
C LEU A 55 -21.46 1.37 8.27
N SER A 56 -22.48 2.11 8.70
CA SER A 56 -23.24 2.97 7.77
C SER A 56 -22.37 4.10 7.23
N GLN A 57 -22.76 4.68 6.08
CA GLN A 57 -22.06 5.84 5.52
C GLN A 57 -21.91 6.98 6.53
N ASN A 58 -22.98 7.28 7.27
CA ASN A 58 -22.96 8.31 8.30
C ASN A 58 -22.01 7.99 9.46
N ASP A 59 -21.92 6.72 9.86
CA ASP A 59 -21.01 6.31 10.94
C ASP A 59 -19.57 6.34 10.48
N ARG A 60 -19.27 5.98 9.21
CA ARG A 60 -17.93 6.14 8.61
C ARG A 60 -17.50 7.60 8.57
N GLU A 61 -18.39 8.50 8.12
CA GLU A 61 -18.12 9.95 8.12
C GLU A 61 -17.83 10.46 9.54
N ASN A 62 -18.65 10.08 10.51
CA ASN A 62 -18.46 10.45 11.91
C ASN A 62 -17.15 9.87 12.49
N LEU A 63 -16.81 8.61 12.16
CA LEU A 63 -15.56 7.99 12.54
C LEU A 63 -14.34 8.81 12.08
N ILE A 64 -14.31 9.20 10.81
CA ILE A 64 -13.20 9.98 10.25
C ILE A 64 -13.12 11.39 10.87
N LYS A 65 -14.27 11.96 11.26
CA LYS A 65 -14.34 13.28 11.91
C LYS A 65 -14.02 13.26 13.40
N LEU A 66 -13.90 12.08 14.03
CA LEU A 66 -13.56 11.99 15.45
C LEU A 66 -12.20 12.65 15.72
N ASN A 67 -12.15 13.45 16.79
CA ASN A 67 -10.91 14.05 17.26
C ASN A 67 -9.85 12.99 17.55
N ASN A 68 -8.64 13.18 17.02
CA ASN A 68 -7.49 12.29 17.15
C ASN A 68 -7.61 10.92 16.47
N PHE A 69 -8.72 10.58 15.82
CA PHE A 69 -8.77 9.39 14.99
C PHE A 69 -7.99 9.66 13.68
N LYS A 70 -7.07 8.77 13.39
CA LYS A 70 -6.30 8.78 12.14
C LYS A 70 -6.40 7.37 11.58
N ILE A 71 -6.99 7.26 10.39
CA ILE A 71 -7.01 5.98 9.70
C ILE A 71 -5.55 5.55 9.41
N ASP A 72 -5.27 4.31 9.74
CA ASP A 72 -3.97 3.69 9.42
C ASP A 72 -3.92 3.45 7.91
N PRO A 73 -2.82 3.79 7.22
CA PRO A 73 -2.64 3.47 5.80
C PRO A 73 -2.85 1.99 5.48
N GLU A 74 -2.37 1.07 6.32
CA GLU A 74 -2.56 -0.37 6.13
C GLU A 74 -4.05 -0.76 6.20
N VAL A 75 -4.82 -0.16 7.11
CA VAL A 75 -6.28 -0.36 7.19
C VAL A 75 -6.96 0.19 5.94
N PHE A 76 -6.51 1.35 5.45
CA PHE A 76 -7.09 1.97 4.26
C PHE A 76 -6.91 1.11 3.00
N ILE A 77 -5.76 0.47 2.84
CA ILE A 77 -5.46 -0.43 1.71
C ILE A 77 -6.37 -1.66 1.71
N GLU A 78 -6.69 -2.20 2.89
CA GLU A 78 -7.57 -3.37 3.04
C GLU A 78 -9.05 -3.07 2.75
N LEU A 79 -9.46 -1.80 2.71
CA LEU A 79 -10.85 -1.42 2.39
C LEU A 79 -11.18 -1.70 0.93
N ASN A 80 -12.43 -2.10 0.66
CA ASN A 80 -12.90 -2.17 -0.72
C ASN A 80 -12.95 -0.80 -1.40
N GLU A 81 -12.79 -0.77 -2.72
CA GLU A 81 -12.66 0.45 -3.53
C GLU A 81 -13.81 1.45 -3.32
N SER A 82 -15.04 0.97 -3.14
CA SER A 82 -16.21 1.84 -2.95
C SER A 82 -16.13 2.60 -1.61
N VAL A 83 -15.66 1.95 -0.54
CA VAL A 83 -15.48 2.56 0.77
C VAL A 83 -14.25 3.47 0.79
N GLN A 84 -13.16 3.08 0.11
CA GLN A 84 -12.00 3.97 -0.08
C GLN A 84 -12.41 5.28 -0.75
N THR A 85 -13.13 5.21 -1.88
CA THR A 85 -13.63 6.38 -2.62
C THR A 85 -14.57 7.26 -1.77
N GLU A 86 -15.37 6.66 -0.90
CA GLU A 86 -16.22 7.39 0.03
C GLU A 86 -15.39 8.10 1.11
N ILE A 87 -14.49 7.40 1.78
CA ILE A 87 -13.68 7.89 2.90
C ILE A 87 -12.77 9.05 2.47
N ILE A 88 -12.15 8.97 1.28
CA ILE A 88 -11.29 10.03 0.75
C ILE A 88 -11.96 11.40 0.78
N LYS A 89 -13.28 11.47 0.55
CA LYS A 89 -14.03 12.72 0.57
C LYS A 89 -14.06 13.42 1.94
N TYR A 90 -13.85 12.67 2.99
CA TYR A 90 -13.87 13.15 4.37
C TYR A 90 -12.46 13.39 4.94
N LEU A 91 -11.41 12.88 4.27
CA LEU A 91 -10.03 13.00 4.71
C LEU A 91 -9.44 14.39 4.41
N SER A 92 -8.58 14.86 5.31
CA SER A 92 -7.74 16.02 5.02
C SER A 92 -6.63 15.68 4.03
N SER A 93 -6.12 16.69 3.29
CA SER A 93 -4.97 16.51 2.38
C SER A 93 -3.77 15.86 3.06
N ASP A 94 -3.47 16.24 4.31
CA ASP A 94 -2.38 15.64 5.09
C ASP A 94 -2.61 14.15 5.39
N ALA A 95 -3.86 13.75 5.62
CA ALA A 95 -4.22 12.35 5.84
C ALA A 95 -4.05 11.54 4.56
N ILE A 96 -4.50 12.07 3.43
CA ILE A 96 -4.32 11.44 2.11
C ILE A 96 -2.81 11.31 1.79
N VAL A 97 -2.01 12.34 2.01
CA VAL A 97 -0.55 12.28 1.80
C VAL A 97 0.11 11.15 2.63
N ARG A 98 -0.34 10.95 3.87
CA ARG A 98 0.19 9.82 4.68
C ARG A 98 -0.18 8.46 4.09
N ILE A 99 -1.38 8.31 3.56
CA ILE A 99 -1.82 7.08 2.89
C ILE A 99 -0.97 6.87 1.64
N LEU A 100 -0.88 7.86 0.74
CA LEU A 100 -0.15 7.77 -0.52
C LEU A 100 1.33 7.39 -0.36
N LYS A 101 1.98 7.80 0.74
CA LYS A 101 3.39 7.44 1.02
C LYS A 101 3.62 5.97 1.36
N ASN A 102 2.57 5.25 1.67
CA ASN A 102 2.64 3.81 2.03
C ASN A 102 2.05 2.93 0.92
N LEU A 103 1.67 3.52 -0.21
CA LEU A 103 1.11 2.83 -1.36
C LEU A 103 2.14 2.67 -2.48
N GLU A 104 1.95 1.65 -3.27
CA GLU A 104 2.60 1.52 -4.57
C GLU A 104 2.06 2.59 -5.54
N SER A 105 2.83 2.89 -6.58
CA SER A 105 2.53 4.06 -7.44
C SER A 105 1.22 3.94 -8.21
N ASP A 106 0.84 2.73 -8.61
CA ASP A 106 -0.43 2.45 -9.30
C ASP A 106 -1.63 2.65 -8.37
N ASP A 107 -1.58 2.13 -7.14
CA ASP A 107 -2.62 2.34 -6.13
C ASP A 107 -2.75 3.81 -5.74
N ALA A 108 -1.62 4.51 -5.61
CA ALA A 108 -1.62 5.93 -5.31
C ALA A 108 -2.26 6.76 -6.44
N ILE A 109 -2.07 6.38 -7.71
CA ILE A 109 -2.70 6.99 -8.87
C ILE A 109 -4.21 6.74 -8.83
N ALA A 110 -4.65 5.50 -8.60
CA ALA A 110 -6.06 5.14 -8.52
C ALA A 110 -6.80 5.95 -7.43
N ILE A 111 -6.17 6.18 -6.28
CA ILE A 111 -6.72 7.05 -5.24
C ILE A 111 -6.84 8.50 -5.72
N LEU A 112 -5.79 9.05 -6.35
CA LEU A 112 -5.79 10.43 -6.81
C LEU A 112 -6.82 10.71 -7.92
N GLU A 113 -7.19 9.70 -8.70
CA GLU A 113 -8.26 9.80 -9.70
C GLU A 113 -9.62 10.11 -9.05
N ASN A 114 -9.86 9.59 -7.86
CA ASN A 114 -11.09 9.81 -7.10
C ASN A 114 -11.11 11.11 -6.28
N VAL A 115 -10.02 11.91 -6.32
CA VAL A 115 -9.92 13.20 -5.64
C VAL A 115 -10.24 14.33 -6.62
N ASP A 116 -11.01 15.32 -6.18
CA ASP A 116 -11.27 16.51 -6.99
C ASP A 116 -9.99 17.31 -7.30
N GLU A 117 -9.95 17.99 -8.46
CA GLU A 117 -8.75 18.66 -8.99
C GLU A 117 -8.13 19.69 -8.02
N LYS A 118 -8.93 20.38 -7.23
CA LYS A 118 -8.44 21.37 -6.27
C LYS A 118 -7.66 20.68 -5.14
N ASN A 119 -8.21 19.62 -4.59
CA ASN A 119 -7.58 18.85 -3.53
C ASN A 119 -6.42 18.04 -4.07
N LYS A 120 -6.49 17.49 -5.29
CA LYS A 120 -5.40 16.80 -5.98
C LYS A 120 -4.13 17.65 -6.05
N ASN A 121 -4.26 18.90 -6.52
CA ASN A 121 -3.13 19.83 -6.59
C ASN A 121 -2.55 20.15 -5.20
N SER A 122 -3.40 20.30 -4.19
CA SER A 122 -2.96 20.50 -2.81
C SER A 122 -2.17 19.31 -2.28
N ILE A 123 -2.68 18.08 -2.48
CA ILE A 123 -2.04 16.83 -2.07
C ILE A 123 -0.69 16.66 -2.76
N LEU A 124 -0.65 16.83 -4.08
CA LEU A 124 0.60 16.73 -4.86
C LEU A 124 1.67 17.74 -4.39
N SER A 125 1.26 18.94 -3.96
CA SER A 125 2.19 19.94 -3.44
C SER A 125 2.84 19.56 -2.10
N LEU A 126 2.17 18.72 -1.31
CA LEU A 126 2.62 18.24 -0.01
C LEU A 126 3.52 16.99 -0.09
N LEU A 127 3.56 16.35 -1.26
CA LEU A 127 4.41 15.17 -1.47
C LEU A 127 5.88 15.56 -1.71
N PRO A 128 6.83 14.68 -1.32
CA PRO A 128 8.22 14.82 -1.73
C PRO A 128 8.35 14.94 -3.25
N PRO A 129 9.37 15.68 -3.77
CA PRO A 129 9.52 15.90 -5.22
C PRO A 129 9.59 14.60 -6.04
N LYS A 130 10.23 13.55 -5.52
CA LYS A 130 10.36 12.24 -6.17
C LYS A 130 8.98 11.60 -6.38
N ASP A 131 8.20 11.48 -5.30
CA ASP A 131 6.89 10.84 -5.33
C ASP A 131 5.90 11.65 -6.18
N ARG A 132 5.92 12.98 -6.00
CA ARG A 132 5.10 13.88 -6.82
C ARG A 132 5.36 13.73 -8.32
N PHE A 133 6.65 13.64 -8.72
CA PHE A 133 7.01 13.47 -10.12
C PHE A 133 6.49 12.13 -10.67
N ALA A 134 6.66 11.04 -9.93
CA ALA A 134 6.18 9.73 -10.31
C ALA A 134 4.66 9.69 -10.50
N LEU A 135 3.90 10.31 -9.59
CA LEU A 135 2.45 10.36 -9.68
C LEU A 135 1.97 11.27 -10.82
N LEU A 136 2.60 12.44 -11.02
CA LEU A 136 2.27 13.33 -12.15
C LEU A 136 2.54 12.66 -13.49
N GLU A 137 3.63 11.93 -13.62
CA GLU A 137 3.95 11.20 -14.85
C GLU A 137 2.91 10.07 -15.06
N GLY A 138 2.58 9.29 -14.03
CA GLY A 138 1.52 8.29 -14.10
C GLY A 138 0.18 8.90 -14.53
N LEU A 139 -0.23 9.98 -13.90
CA LEU A 139 -1.46 10.72 -14.23
C LEU A 139 -1.46 11.33 -15.64
N SER A 140 -0.32 11.50 -16.29
CA SER A 140 -0.23 12.02 -17.64
C SER A 140 -0.54 10.98 -18.74
N TYR A 141 -0.51 9.69 -18.41
CA TYR A 141 -0.84 8.64 -19.36
C TYR A 141 -2.36 8.52 -19.56
N PRO A 142 -2.83 8.04 -20.71
CA PRO A 142 -4.25 7.73 -20.92
C PRO A 142 -4.78 6.74 -19.87
N GLU A 143 -6.02 6.93 -19.41
CA GLU A 143 -6.64 6.11 -18.35
C GLU A 143 -6.71 4.62 -18.70
N ASP A 144 -6.88 4.29 -19.98
CA ASP A 144 -6.97 2.92 -20.50
C ASP A 144 -5.61 2.33 -20.93
N SER A 145 -4.51 3.02 -20.67
CA SER A 145 -3.16 2.56 -21.06
C SER A 145 -2.53 1.67 -19.98
N ALA A 146 -1.73 0.69 -20.41
CA ALA A 146 -0.93 -0.12 -19.48
C ALA A 146 0.02 0.73 -18.62
N ALA A 147 0.50 1.86 -19.15
CA ALA A 147 1.38 2.78 -18.42
C ALA A 147 0.68 3.44 -17.21
N ARG A 148 -0.66 3.57 -17.24
CA ARG A 148 -1.46 4.13 -16.17
C ARG A 148 -1.50 3.23 -14.93
N ILE A 149 -1.57 1.92 -15.14
CA ILE A 149 -1.65 0.88 -14.10
C ILE A 149 -0.31 0.18 -13.86
N MET A 150 0.78 0.77 -14.36
CA MET A 150 2.12 0.20 -14.23
C MET A 150 2.72 0.56 -12.88
N GLN A 151 3.09 -0.47 -12.12
CA GLN A 151 3.88 -0.33 -10.90
C GLN A 151 5.30 0.14 -11.25
N ARG A 152 5.83 1.09 -10.50
CA ARG A 152 7.17 1.66 -10.70
C ARG A 152 8.20 1.17 -9.69
N GLU A 153 7.74 0.52 -8.65
CA GLU A 153 8.54 -0.04 -7.58
C GLU A 153 9.11 -1.40 -8.00
N PHE A 154 10.16 -1.37 -8.81
CA PHE A 154 10.85 -2.58 -9.25
C PHE A 154 12.37 -2.48 -9.05
N ILE A 155 13.01 -3.64 -8.98
CA ILE A 155 14.47 -3.74 -8.87
C ILE A 155 15.03 -4.13 -10.23
N ALA A 156 15.92 -3.30 -10.78
CA ALA A 156 16.66 -3.57 -12.00
C ALA A 156 18.16 -3.60 -11.71
N ILE A 157 18.84 -4.60 -12.25
CA ILE A 157 20.29 -4.75 -12.13
C ILE A 157 20.94 -5.02 -13.48
N PRO A 158 22.19 -4.61 -13.67
CA PRO A 158 22.95 -4.91 -14.90
C PRO A 158 23.21 -6.40 -15.07
N SER A 159 23.20 -6.88 -16.30
CA SER A 159 23.42 -8.30 -16.65
C SER A 159 24.82 -8.81 -16.31
N ASN A 160 25.79 -7.93 -16.18
CA ASN A 160 27.18 -8.25 -15.87
C ASN A 160 27.44 -8.41 -14.35
N TRP A 161 26.44 -8.15 -13.50
CA TRP A 161 26.60 -8.35 -12.06
C TRP A 161 26.61 -9.84 -11.68
N SER A 162 27.26 -10.13 -10.57
CA SER A 162 27.14 -11.42 -9.88
C SER A 162 25.98 -11.39 -8.88
N VAL A 163 25.52 -12.57 -8.48
CA VAL A 163 24.55 -12.73 -7.39
C VAL A 163 25.05 -12.06 -6.10
N GLY A 164 26.33 -12.12 -5.83
CA GLY A 164 26.95 -11.46 -4.67
C GLY A 164 26.77 -9.95 -4.70
N GLN A 165 27.06 -9.31 -5.82
CA GLN A 165 26.90 -7.87 -6.00
C GLN A 165 25.44 -7.45 -5.87
N THR A 166 24.51 -8.23 -6.39
CA THR A 166 23.08 -7.97 -6.23
C THR A 166 22.65 -8.04 -4.78
N ILE A 167 23.08 -9.07 -4.03
CA ILE A 167 22.74 -9.19 -2.60
C ILE A 167 23.30 -8.00 -1.81
N ASP A 168 24.51 -7.56 -2.11
CA ASP A 168 25.12 -6.41 -1.43
C ASP A 168 24.37 -5.13 -1.75
N TYR A 169 24.02 -4.91 -3.03
CA TYR A 169 23.19 -3.78 -3.46
C TYR A 169 21.83 -3.73 -2.76
N LEU A 170 21.14 -4.89 -2.64
CA LEU A 170 19.85 -4.98 -1.93
C LEU A 170 19.96 -4.65 -0.45
N ARG A 171 21.10 -4.91 0.17
CA ARG A 171 21.34 -4.63 1.60
C ARG A 171 21.71 -3.19 1.87
N GLU A 172 22.44 -2.58 0.97
CA GLU A 172 23.00 -1.23 1.15
C GLU A 172 22.03 -0.15 0.72
N ASN A 173 21.18 -0.43 -0.27
CA ASN A 173 20.25 0.56 -0.82
C ASN A 173 18.90 0.52 -0.09
N LYS A 174 18.63 1.57 0.68
CA LYS A 174 17.40 1.72 1.47
C LYS A 174 16.21 2.27 0.66
N ASP A 175 16.47 2.75 -0.57
CA ASP A 175 15.43 3.33 -1.45
C ASP A 175 14.73 2.29 -2.33
N LEU A 176 15.08 1.01 -2.15
CA LEU A 176 14.44 -0.09 -2.89
C LEU A 176 13.09 -0.44 -2.26
N PRO A 177 12.16 -1.00 -3.05
CA PRO A 177 10.89 -1.48 -2.53
C PRO A 177 11.11 -2.55 -1.46
N GLU A 178 10.33 -2.49 -0.37
CA GLU A 178 10.43 -3.45 0.73
C GLU A 178 9.97 -4.85 0.32
N GLN A 179 9.01 -4.93 -0.58
CA GLN A 179 8.47 -6.18 -1.11
C GLN A 179 8.75 -6.29 -2.59
N PHE A 180 9.37 -7.39 -3.01
CA PHE A 180 9.61 -7.71 -4.41
C PHE A 180 9.72 -9.23 -4.62
N LEU A 181 9.12 -9.71 -5.67
CA LEU A 181 9.15 -11.13 -6.04
C LEU A 181 10.24 -11.43 -7.06
N GLU A 182 10.54 -10.48 -7.93
CA GLU A 182 11.46 -10.62 -9.05
C GLU A 182 12.44 -9.45 -9.12
N ILE A 183 13.61 -9.75 -9.68
CA ILE A 183 14.64 -8.76 -10.01
C ILE A 183 14.82 -8.77 -11.52
N TYR A 184 14.66 -7.63 -12.15
CA TYR A 184 14.81 -7.47 -13.59
C TYR A 184 16.28 -7.30 -13.96
N ILE A 185 16.71 -8.03 -14.98
CA ILE A 185 18.03 -7.90 -15.57
C ILE A 185 17.93 -7.01 -16.78
N VAL A 186 18.76 -5.96 -16.82
CA VAL A 186 18.74 -4.97 -17.90
C VAL A 186 20.09 -4.94 -18.64
N ASP A 187 20.03 -4.54 -19.91
CA ASP A 187 21.22 -4.25 -20.71
C ASP A 187 21.76 -2.82 -20.46
N GLU A 188 22.78 -2.40 -21.19
CA GLU A 188 23.41 -1.08 -21.09
C GLU A 188 22.47 0.07 -21.45
N ASN A 189 21.40 -0.19 -22.19
CA ASN A 189 20.36 0.78 -22.57
C ASN A 189 19.17 0.75 -21.62
N PHE A 190 19.29 0.07 -20.47
CA PHE A 190 18.20 -0.13 -19.51
C PHE A 190 17.01 -0.93 -20.06
N LYS A 191 17.22 -1.72 -21.11
CA LYS A 191 16.22 -2.58 -21.69
C LYS A 191 16.17 -3.91 -20.91
N PRO A 192 14.99 -4.38 -20.47
CA PRO A 192 14.87 -5.65 -19.78
C PRO A 192 15.21 -6.82 -20.71
N ILE A 193 16.13 -7.67 -20.28
CA ILE A 193 16.58 -8.88 -20.98
C ILE A 193 16.18 -10.17 -20.23
N GLY A 194 15.66 -10.05 -19.02
CA GLY A 194 15.15 -11.15 -18.25
C GLY A 194 14.72 -10.75 -16.85
N ALA A 195 14.10 -11.70 -16.14
CA ALA A 195 13.75 -11.57 -14.74
C ALA A 195 14.21 -12.80 -13.95
N VAL A 196 14.59 -12.59 -12.70
CA VAL A 196 15.03 -13.67 -11.80
C VAL A 196 14.24 -13.57 -10.50
N PRO A 197 13.52 -14.64 -10.09
CA PRO A 197 12.85 -14.65 -8.79
C PRO A 197 13.83 -14.43 -7.63
N SER A 198 13.45 -13.62 -6.65
CA SER A 198 14.25 -13.35 -5.45
C SER A 198 14.67 -14.62 -4.72
N SER A 199 13.80 -15.62 -4.69
CA SER A 199 14.10 -16.95 -4.13
C SER A 199 15.25 -17.68 -4.85
N LYS A 200 15.41 -17.48 -6.16
CA LYS A 200 16.52 -18.06 -6.95
C LYS A 200 17.83 -17.34 -6.63
N VAL A 201 17.79 -16.02 -6.49
CA VAL A 201 18.97 -15.23 -6.07
C VAL A 201 19.49 -15.70 -4.73
N LEU A 202 18.62 -15.91 -3.73
CA LEU A 202 19.00 -16.36 -2.39
C LEU A 202 19.59 -17.76 -2.36
N ARG A 203 19.24 -18.63 -3.32
CA ARG A 203 19.69 -20.03 -3.40
C ARG A 203 20.89 -20.25 -4.32
N THR A 204 21.33 -19.22 -5.03
CA THR A 204 22.43 -19.29 -5.99
C THR A 204 23.74 -18.82 -5.33
N PRO A 205 24.89 -19.51 -5.57
CA PRO A 205 26.17 -19.08 -5.04
C PRO A 205 26.53 -17.66 -5.48
N ARG A 206 27.12 -16.88 -4.59
CA ARG A 206 27.45 -15.45 -4.79
C ARG A 206 28.33 -15.16 -6.02
N ALA A 207 29.19 -16.12 -6.42
CA ALA A 207 30.10 -15.96 -7.55
C ALA A 207 29.44 -16.12 -8.93
N VAL A 208 28.18 -16.62 -8.98
CA VAL A 208 27.47 -16.85 -10.25
C VAL A 208 27.06 -15.53 -10.86
N SER A 209 27.34 -15.34 -12.16
CA SER A 209 26.86 -14.19 -12.95
C SER A 209 25.50 -14.49 -13.56
N TYR A 210 24.68 -13.46 -13.75
CA TYR A 210 23.35 -13.59 -14.37
C TYR A 210 23.41 -14.02 -15.84
N THR A 211 24.51 -13.85 -16.53
CA THR A 211 24.73 -14.38 -17.89
C THR A 211 24.68 -15.92 -17.95
N HIS A 212 24.89 -16.60 -16.81
CA HIS A 212 24.79 -18.05 -16.68
C HIS A 212 23.50 -18.55 -16.03
N LEU A 213 22.69 -17.65 -15.47
CA LEU A 213 21.35 -17.96 -15.02
C LEU A 213 20.44 -17.94 -16.26
N THR A 214 20.04 -19.13 -16.73
CA THR A 214 19.05 -19.23 -17.81
C THR A 214 17.81 -18.44 -17.42
N LEU A 215 17.72 -17.25 -18.01
CA LEU A 215 16.56 -16.36 -17.85
C LEU A 215 15.46 -16.91 -18.73
N PRO A 216 14.21 -17.00 -18.25
CA PRO A 216 13.10 -17.16 -19.18
C PRO A 216 13.15 -15.95 -20.11
N THR A 217 13.24 -16.22 -21.42
CA THR A 217 13.24 -15.20 -22.43
C THR A 217 11.93 -14.44 -22.32
N ILE A 218 12.00 -13.14 -22.01
CA ILE A 218 10.83 -12.28 -22.13
C ILE A 218 10.60 -12.13 -23.63
N TYR A 219 9.61 -12.85 -24.15
CA TYR A 219 9.18 -12.62 -25.52
C TYR A 219 8.56 -11.22 -25.56
N SER A 220 9.20 -10.30 -26.26
CA SER A 220 8.55 -9.06 -26.66
C SER A 220 7.38 -9.41 -27.57
N VAL A 221 6.17 -9.12 -27.11
CA VAL A 221 4.98 -9.10 -27.94
C VAL A 221 5.03 -7.89 -28.86
#